data_c67c0a9fa31f26c9caea01fd80c28d76
#
_entry.id   c67c0a9fa31f26c9caea01fd80c28d76
#
_cell.length_a   1.000
_cell.length_b   1.000
_cell.length_c   1.000
_cell.angle_alpha   90.00
_cell.angle_beta   90.00
_cell.angle_gamma   90.00
#
_symmetry.space_group_name_H-M   'P 1'
#
loop_
_entity.id
_entity.type
_entity.pdbx_description
1 polymer ?
#
loop_
_entity_poly.entity_id
_entity_poly.type
_entity_poly.pdbx_seq_one_letter_code
_entity_poly.pdbx_strand_id
1 'polypeptide(L)' 'MRFEIMRLDDVNGTAVDSTVVDAASVNQIVQQAAAVGQRIYIRPADPVAR' A
#
# COMPACT_ATOMS: atom_id res chain seq x y z
N MET A 1 4.00 9.42 -10.67
CA MET A 1 2.85 9.24 -9.79
C MET A 1 3.23 8.32 -8.65
N ARG A 2 2.82 8.66 -7.44
CA ARG A 2 3.18 7.87 -6.27
C ARG A 2 1.94 7.37 -5.56
N PHE A 3 2.10 6.28 -4.86
CA PHE A 3 1.02 5.67 -4.11
C PHE A 3 1.45 5.43 -2.67
N GLU A 4 0.49 5.53 -1.79
CA GLU A 4 0.69 5.21 -0.39
C GLU A 4 0.13 3.81 -0.15
N ILE A 5 0.98 2.95 0.41
CA ILE A 5 0.60 1.58 0.71
C ILE A 5 0.59 1.41 2.21
N MET A 6 -0.55 1.08 2.75
CA MET A 6 -0.72 0.85 4.17
C MET A 6 -0.88 -0.63 4.44
N ARG A 7 -0.10 -1.15 5.37
CA ARG A 7 -0.25 -2.54 5.80
C ARG A 7 -1.28 -2.59 6.91
N LEU A 8 -2.20 -3.52 6.79
CA LEU A 8 -3.30 -3.64 7.72
C LEU A 8 -3.09 -4.80 8.66
N ASP A 9 -3.54 -4.64 9.89
CA ASP A 9 -3.52 -5.68 10.89
C ASP A 9 -4.57 -6.73 10.56
N ASP A 10 -4.20 -8.00 10.64
CA ASP A 10 -5.13 -9.09 10.37
C ASP A 10 -6.26 -9.15 11.38
N VAL A 11 -6.01 -8.72 12.59
CA VAL A 11 -6.99 -8.85 13.66
C VAL A 11 -7.98 -7.70 13.62
N ASN A 12 -7.48 -6.49 13.53
CA ASN A 12 -8.34 -5.30 13.64
C ASN A 12 -8.61 -4.62 12.32
N GLY A 13 -7.82 -4.92 11.31
CA GLY A 13 -7.96 -4.24 10.04
C GLY A 13 -7.49 -2.80 10.06
N THR A 14 -6.74 -2.41 11.09
CA THR A 14 -6.22 -1.07 11.19
C THR A 14 -4.83 -0.99 10.57
N ALA A 15 -4.45 0.21 10.15
CA ALA A 15 -3.16 0.40 9.52
C ALA A 15 -2.04 0.28 10.55
N VAL A 16 -1.07 -0.58 10.26
CA VAL A 16 0.11 -0.75 11.10
C VAL A 16 1.17 0.27 10.74
N ASP A 17 1.41 0.44 9.44
CA ASP A 17 2.35 1.43 8.96
C ASP A 17 1.98 1.79 7.52
N SER A 18 2.68 2.76 6.97
CA SER A 18 2.46 3.15 5.59
C SER A 18 3.78 3.51 4.94
N THR A 19 3.81 3.38 3.62
CA THR A 19 4.99 3.68 2.82
C THR A 19 4.54 4.30 1.51
N VAL A 20 5.26 5.30 1.05
CA VAL A 20 4.99 5.94 -0.24
C VAL A 20 5.99 5.40 -1.26
N VAL A 21 5.48 4.91 -2.39
CA VAL A 21 6.31 4.31 -3.43
C VAL A 21 5.85 4.77 -4.80
N ASP A 22 6.69 4.55 -5.80
CA ASP A 22 6.35 4.82 -7.18
C ASP A 22 5.32 3.84 -7.70
N ALA A 23 4.62 4.22 -8.77
CA ALA A 23 3.71 3.30 -9.43
C ALA A 23 4.42 2.03 -9.86
N ALA A 24 5.66 2.13 -10.28
CA ALA A 24 6.42 0.97 -10.72
C ALA A 24 6.67 -0.03 -9.60
N SER A 25 6.77 0.45 -8.36
CA SER A 25 7.03 -0.42 -7.22
C SER A 25 5.78 -1.04 -6.64
N VAL A 26 4.62 -0.47 -6.92
CA VAL A 26 3.36 -0.95 -6.35
C VAL A 26 3.12 -2.40 -6.70
N ASN A 27 3.32 -2.74 -7.97
CA ASN A 27 3.06 -4.09 -8.44
C ASN A 27 3.90 -5.13 -7.69
N GLN A 28 5.16 -4.82 -7.47
CA GLN A 28 6.05 -5.72 -6.76
C GLN A 28 5.64 -5.87 -5.30
N ILE A 29 5.22 -4.78 -4.68
CA ILE A 29 4.79 -4.82 -3.29
C ILE A 29 3.51 -5.63 -3.15
N VAL A 30 2.58 -5.47 -4.09
CA VAL A 30 1.35 -6.24 -4.08
C VAL A 30 1.64 -7.73 -4.20
N GLN A 31 2.57 -8.10 -5.07
CA GLN A 31 2.93 -9.50 -5.22
C GLN A 31 3.54 -10.07 -3.95
N GLN A 32 4.40 -9.31 -3.29
CA GLN A 32 5.00 -9.76 -2.05
C GLN A 32 3.96 -9.89 -0.95
N ALA A 33 3.05 -8.94 -0.87
CA ALA A 33 2.00 -9.00 0.14
C ALA A 33 1.10 -10.21 -0.08
N ALA A 34 0.77 -10.50 -1.33
CA ALA A 34 -0.04 -11.66 -1.65
C ALA A 34 0.65 -12.96 -1.29
N ALA A 35 1.98 -13.01 -1.49
CA ALA A 35 2.74 -14.21 -1.20
C ALA A 35 2.74 -14.56 0.27
N VAL A 36 2.68 -13.57 1.15
CA VAL A 36 2.70 -13.81 2.59
C VAL A 36 1.32 -13.63 3.23
N GLY A 37 0.31 -13.35 2.41
CA GLY A 37 -1.04 -13.17 2.94
C GLY A 37 -1.23 -11.87 3.70
N GLN A 38 -0.43 -10.86 3.40
CA GLN A 38 -0.51 -9.58 4.08
C GLN A 38 -1.59 -8.71 3.46
N ARG A 39 -2.47 -8.16 4.28
CA ARG A 39 -3.48 -7.22 3.82
C ARG A 39 -2.87 -5.85 3.67
N ILE A 40 -3.16 -5.21 2.55
CA ILE A 40 -2.68 -3.86 2.29
C ILE A 40 -3.79 -3.02 1.69
N TYR A 41 -3.67 -1.72 1.86
CA TYR A 41 -4.55 -0.74 1.27
C TYR A 41 -3.71 0.24 0.48
N ILE A 42 -4.08 0.49 -0.77
CA ILE A 42 -3.31 1.34 -1.66
C ILE A 42 -4.17 2.51 -2.10
N ARG A 43 -3.60 3.70 -2.04
CA ARG A 43 -4.29 4.90 -2.49
C ARG A 43 -3.28 5.86 -3.11
N PRO A 44 -3.74 6.79 -3.96
CA PRO A 44 -2.83 7.78 -4.53
C PRO A 44 -2.24 8.64 -3.42
N ALA A 45 -0.92 8.82 -3.48
CA ALA A 45 -0.23 9.63 -2.49
C ALA A 45 -0.10 11.07 -2.95
N ASP A 46 -0.04 11.30 -4.26
CA ASP A 46 0.12 12.64 -4.79
C ASP A 46 -1.17 13.41 -4.61
N PRO A 47 -1.09 14.69 -4.26
CA PRO A 47 -2.29 15.50 -4.19
C PRO A 47 -2.94 15.63 -5.56
N VAL A 48 -4.25 15.64 -5.55
CA VAL A 48 -4.99 15.80 -6.79
C VAL A 48 -4.90 17.24 -7.21
N ALA A 49 -4.35 17.46 -8.40
CA ALA A 49 -4.23 18.80 -8.93
C ALA A 49 -5.61 19.30 -9.37
N ARG A 50 -5.82 20.54 -9.16
CA ARG A 50 -7.10 21.09 -9.59
C ARG A 50 -6.89 22.35 -10.37
#